data_0618f69d8313ad47cfe760d3047a47d6
#
_entry.id   0618f69d8313ad47cfe760d3047a47d6
#
_cell.length_a   1.000
_cell.length_b   1.000
_cell.length_c   1.000
_cell.angle_alpha   90.00
_cell.angle_beta   90.00
_cell.angle_gamma   90.00
#
_symmetry.space_group_name_H-M   'P 1'
#
loop_
_entity.id
_entity.type
_entity.pdbx_description
1 polymer ?
#
loop_
_entity_poly.entity_id
_entity_poly.type
_entity_poly.pdbx_seq_one_letter_code
_entity_poly.pdbx_strand_id
1 'polypeptide(L)'
;MVLLIAGASHTGKTLLAQRLLERYRCPYLSIDHLKMGLIRSGRTALTAELWPILREMVKTAVENGQNLMVEGCYIPFDWKSSFEAQYLAHIRYVCLIMTERYIESHFGEIKTHADDVEHRLDDSGCTKEGLIADNTANLAQCRAHGCDYILIDGDYAVDITL
;
A
#
# COMPACT_ATOMS: atom_id res chain seq x y z
N MET A 1 -14.51 9.68 1.60
CA MET A 1 -13.39 9.53 0.64
C MET A 1 -12.55 8.34 1.07
N VAL A 2 -12.15 7.50 0.11
CA VAL A 2 -11.23 6.38 0.38
C VAL A 2 -9.91 6.62 -0.35
N LEU A 3 -8.78 6.37 0.32
CA LEU A 3 -7.44 6.40 -0.27
C LEU A 3 -6.82 5.01 -0.23
N LEU A 4 -6.46 4.47 -1.39
CA LEU A 4 -5.71 3.23 -1.54
C LEU A 4 -4.22 3.56 -1.69
N ILE A 5 -3.38 3.06 -0.77
CA ILE A 5 -1.94 3.26 -0.75
C ILE A 5 -1.26 1.93 -1.07
N ALA A 6 -0.81 1.79 -2.31
CA ALA A 6 -0.12 0.61 -2.81
C ALA A 6 1.41 0.81 -2.87
N GLY A 7 2.12 -0.25 -3.18
CA GLY A 7 3.58 -0.24 -3.36
C GLY A 7 4.23 -1.54 -2.90
N ALA A 8 5.47 -1.76 -3.29
CA ALA A 8 6.26 -2.89 -2.85
C ALA A 8 6.50 -2.88 -1.33
N SER A 9 7.00 -3.97 -0.79
CA SER A 9 7.47 -4.00 0.60
C SER A 9 8.49 -2.87 0.84
N HIS A 10 8.57 -2.37 2.06
CA HIS A 10 9.53 -1.34 2.50
C HIS A 10 9.37 0.06 1.88
N THR A 11 8.36 0.33 1.06
CA THR A 11 8.16 1.67 0.45
C THR A 11 7.56 2.72 1.41
N GLY A 12 7.36 2.38 2.69
CA GLY A 12 6.87 3.33 3.70
C GLY A 12 5.35 3.59 3.66
N LYS A 13 4.54 2.67 3.10
CA LYS A 13 3.09 2.79 3.04
C LYS A 13 2.45 3.02 4.40
N THR A 14 2.80 2.19 5.38
CA THR A 14 2.27 2.27 6.74
C THR A 14 2.72 3.55 7.42
N LEU A 15 3.98 4.00 7.21
CA LEU A 15 4.47 5.28 7.71
C LEU A 15 3.65 6.46 7.14
N LEU A 16 3.38 6.44 5.84
CA LEU A 16 2.53 7.44 5.20
C LEU A 16 1.12 7.42 5.80
N ALA A 17 0.51 6.24 5.92
CA ALA A 17 -0.83 6.08 6.49
C ALA A 17 -0.91 6.62 7.93
N GLN A 18 0.10 6.39 8.76
CA GLN A 18 0.16 6.94 10.12
C GLN A 18 0.28 8.48 10.13
N ARG A 19 1.13 9.06 9.29
CA ARG A 19 1.24 10.52 9.16
C ARG A 19 -0.09 11.16 8.73
N LEU A 20 -0.79 10.53 7.78
CA LEU A 20 -2.09 11.01 7.33
C LEU A 20 -3.18 10.81 8.41
N LEU A 21 -3.13 9.73 9.19
CA LEU A 21 -4.01 9.54 10.35
C LEU A 21 -3.84 10.67 11.36
N GLU A 22 -2.60 11.02 11.69
CA GLU A 22 -2.31 12.11 12.65
C GLU A 22 -2.80 13.46 12.13
N ARG A 23 -2.56 13.77 10.85
CA ARG A 23 -2.89 15.05 10.23
C ARG A 23 -4.39 15.22 9.98
N TYR A 24 -5.04 14.21 9.42
CA TYR A 24 -6.41 14.31 8.91
C TYR A 24 -7.44 13.55 9.74
N ARG A 25 -7.02 12.84 10.79
CA ARG A 25 -7.88 11.96 11.60
C ARG A 25 -8.62 10.92 10.76
N CYS A 26 -8.04 10.51 9.64
CA CYS A 26 -8.56 9.50 8.75
C CYS A 26 -8.01 8.11 9.16
N PRO A 27 -8.86 7.16 9.58
CA PRO A 27 -8.40 5.83 9.97
C PRO A 27 -7.81 5.07 8.78
N TYR A 28 -6.87 4.16 9.05
CA TYR A 28 -6.36 3.27 8.03
C TYR A 28 -6.51 1.79 8.40
N LEU A 29 -6.62 0.96 7.38
CA LEU A 29 -6.60 -0.49 7.45
C LEU A 29 -5.34 -1.01 6.75
N SER A 30 -4.48 -1.70 7.49
CA SER A 30 -3.35 -2.44 6.93
C SER A 30 -3.83 -3.78 6.39
N ILE A 31 -3.52 -4.07 5.12
CA ILE A 31 -3.83 -5.35 4.50
C ILE A 31 -3.06 -6.48 5.17
N ASP A 32 -1.84 -6.21 5.62
CA ASP A 32 -1.03 -7.20 6.33
C ASP A 32 -1.65 -7.55 7.70
N HIS A 33 -2.25 -6.60 8.40
CA HIS A 33 -3.01 -6.89 9.63
C HIS A 33 -4.24 -7.74 9.35
N LEU A 34 -5.00 -7.45 8.31
CA LEU A 34 -6.13 -8.28 7.89
C LEU A 34 -5.67 -9.70 7.55
N LYS A 35 -4.60 -9.83 6.75
CA LYS A 35 -3.98 -11.11 6.40
C LYS A 35 -3.60 -11.91 7.65
N MET A 36 -2.89 -11.29 8.58
CA MET A 36 -2.48 -11.95 9.83
C MET A 36 -3.67 -12.34 10.70
N GLY A 37 -4.72 -11.51 10.75
CA GLY A 37 -5.97 -11.83 11.44
C GLY A 37 -6.63 -13.08 10.87
N LEU A 38 -6.72 -13.18 9.53
CA LEU A 38 -7.28 -14.35 8.86
C LEU A 38 -6.43 -15.62 9.11
N ILE A 39 -5.10 -15.52 9.00
CA ILE A 39 -4.18 -16.65 9.30
C ILE A 39 -4.39 -17.14 10.73
N ARG A 40 -4.36 -16.24 11.70
CA ARG A 40 -4.50 -16.59 13.12
C ARG A 40 -5.89 -17.11 13.49
N SER A 41 -6.92 -16.79 12.69
CA SER A 41 -8.26 -17.33 12.82
C SER A 41 -8.46 -18.70 12.14
N GLY A 42 -7.39 -19.31 11.61
CA GLY A 42 -7.41 -20.65 11.02
C GLY A 42 -7.71 -20.70 9.51
N ARG A 43 -7.62 -19.56 8.81
CA ARG A 43 -7.76 -19.53 7.34
C ARG A 43 -6.43 -19.89 6.65
N THR A 44 -6.50 -20.62 5.51
CA THR A 44 -5.30 -21.14 4.83
C THR A 44 -5.02 -20.58 3.44
N ALA A 45 -6.00 -19.97 2.76
CA ALA A 45 -5.84 -19.48 1.37
C ALA A 45 -6.15 -17.98 1.32
N LEU A 46 -5.12 -17.12 1.38
CA LEU A 46 -5.36 -15.75 1.82
C LEU A 46 -5.17 -14.67 0.77
N THR A 47 -4.25 -14.84 -0.18
CA THR A 47 -3.91 -13.73 -1.08
C THR A 47 -5.05 -13.41 -2.05
N ALA A 48 -5.71 -14.46 -2.58
CA ALA A 48 -6.85 -14.28 -3.50
C ALA A 48 -8.13 -13.80 -2.78
N GLU A 49 -8.24 -14.04 -1.48
CA GLU A 49 -9.43 -13.66 -0.68
C GLU A 49 -9.33 -12.24 -0.12
N LEU A 50 -8.15 -11.67 0.00
CA LEU A 50 -7.95 -10.35 0.63
C LEU A 50 -8.63 -9.24 -0.15
N TRP A 51 -8.41 -9.15 -1.45
CA TRP A 51 -8.96 -8.07 -2.23
C TRP A 51 -10.50 -8.07 -2.31
N PRO A 52 -11.21 -9.19 -2.51
CA PRO A 52 -12.66 -9.23 -2.42
C PRO A 52 -13.21 -8.71 -1.08
N ILE A 53 -12.58 -9.06 0.05
CA ILE A 53 -13.00 -8.57 1.38
C ILE A 53 -12.79 -7.06 1.47
N LEU A 54 -11.61 -6.58 1.11
CA LEU A 54 -11.26 -5.15 1.14
C LEU A 54 -12.16 -4.32 0.24
N ARG A 55 -12.47 -4.81 -0.95
CA ARG A 55 -13.40 -4.17 -1.89
C ARG A 55 -14.76 -3.90 -1.23
N GLU A 56 -15.35 -4.90 -0.56
CA GLU A 56 -16.63 -4.72 0.11
C GLU A 56 -16.53 -3.78 1.33
N MET A 57 -15.41 -3.78 2.06
CA MET A 57 -15.16 -2.80 3.12
C MET A 57 -15.05 -1.37 2.58
N VAL A 58 -14.38 -1.19 1.44
CA VAL A 58 -14.29 0.10 0.74
C VAL A 58 -15.67 0.58 0.29
N LYS A 59 -16.49 -0.29 -0.32
CA LYS A 59 -17.88 0.04 -0.70
C LYS A 59 -18.68 0.49 0.51
N THR A 60 -18.61 -0.27 1.58
CA THR A 60 -19.31 0.06 2.85
C THR A 60 -18.87 1.41 3.40
N ALA A 61 -17.59 1.73 3.38
CA ALA A 61 -17.08 3.03 3.83
C ALA A 61 -17.63 4.18 2.97
N VAL A 62 -17.68 4.00 1.63
CA VAL A 62 -18.24 4.99 0.70
C VAL A 62 -19.74 5.18 0.96
N GLU A 63 -20.51 4.10 1.08
CA GLU A 63 -21.97 4.11 1.33
C GLU A 63 -22.33 4.83 2.63
N ASN A 64 -21.49 4.69 3.66
CA ASN A 64 -21.68 5.37 4.95
C ASN A 64 -21.03 6.77 5.02
N GLY A 65 -20.49 7.29 3.92
CA GLY A 65 -19.82 8.60 3.91
C GLY A 65 -18.57 8.68 4.80
N GLN A 66 -17.95 7.54 5.10
CA GLN A 66 -16.78 7.44 5.95
C GLN A 66 -15.48 7.71 5.17
N ASN A 67 -14.50 8.29 5.86
CA ASN A 67 -13.14 8.36 5.36
C ASN A 67 -12.37 7.11 5.78
N LEU A 68 -11.63 6.51 4.85
CA LEU A 68 -10.82 5.31 5.09
C LEU A 68 -9.57 5.34 4.22
N MET A 69 -8.43 4.99 4.80
CA MET A 69 -7.24 4.62 4.04
C MET A 69 -7.07 3.11 4.08
N VAL A 70 -6.67 2.50 2.97
CA VAL A 70 -6.30 1.09 2.88
C VAL A 70 -4.88 1.02 2.33
N GLU A 71 -3.96 0.40 3.05
CA GLU A 71 -2.58 0.30 2.61
C GLU A 71 -2.10 -1.16 2.55
N GLY A 72 -1.24 -1.46 1.57
CA GLY A 72 -0.61 -2.76 1.43
C GLY A 72 -0.12 -3.10 0.04
N CYS A 73 0.54 -4.27 -0.08
CA CYS A 73 1.12 -4.76 -1.33
C CYS A 73 0.12 -5.47 -2.25
N TYR A 74 -1.07 -5.82 -1.75
CA TYR A 74 -2.03 -6.69 -2.45
C TYR A 74 -3.20 -5.95 -3.11
N ILE A 75 -3.10 -4.62 -3.27
CA ILE A 75 -4.07 -3.82 -4.02
C ILE A 75 -3.78 -4.04 -5.51
N PRO A 76 -4.71 -4.57 -6.32
CA PRO A 76 -4.45 -4.84 -7.72
C PRO A 76 -4.36 -3.54 -8.53
N PHE A 77 -3.56 -3.53 -9.59
CA PHE A 77 -3.40 -2.35 -10.45
C PHE A 77 -4.64 -2.08 -11.29
N ASP A 78 -5.42 -3.10 -11.61
CA ASP A 78 -6.71 -2.98 -12.27
C ASP A 78 -7.89 -2.74 -11.30
N TRP A 79 -7.59 -2.25 -10.09
CA TRP A 79 -8.55 -2.01 -9.00
C TRP A 79 -9.84 -1.31 -9.45
N LYS A 80 -9.75 -0.42 -10.45
CA LYS A 80 -10.91 0.30 -11.00
C LYS A 80 -11.98 -0.64 -11.55
N SER A 81 -11.58 -1.78 -12.10
CA SER A 81 -12.50 -2.79 -12.64
C SER A 81 -13.36 -3.46 -11.56
N SER A 82 -12.97 -3.32 -10.29
CA SER A 82 -13.66 -3.92 -9.16
C SER A 82 -14.80 -3.05 -8.61
N PHE A 83 -14.99 -1.82 -9.14
CA PHE A 83 -15.96 -0.86 -8.62
C PHE A 83 -16.82 -0.26 -9.72
N GLU A 84 -18.08 -0.03 -9.42
CA GLU A 84 -19.00 0.73 -10.25
C GLU A 84 -18.68 2.23 -10.19
N ALA A 85 -19.11 3.00 -11.19
CA ALA A 85 -18.78 4.43 -11.34
C ALA A 85 -19.12 5.28 -10.09
N GLN A 86 -20.18 4.94 -9.39
CA GLN A 86 -20.59 5.65 -8.16
C GLN A 86 -19.56 5.54 -7.04
N TYR A 87 -18.83 4.42 -6.91
CA TYR A 87 -17.76 4.24 -5.92
C TYR A 87 -16.46 4.90 -6.38
N LEU A 88 -16.14 4.78 -7.68
CA LEU A 88 -14.89 5.33 -8.24
C LEU A 88 -14.74 6.83 -8.00
N ALA A 89 -15.85 7.58 -7.99
CA ALA A 89 -15.84 9.01 -7.69
C ALA A 89 -15.33 9.36 -6.27
N HIS A 90 -15.32 8.39 -5.36
CA HIS A 90 -14.93 8.55 -3.95
C HIS A 90 -13.62 7.86 -3.59
N ILE A 91 -12.96 7.21 -4.55
CA ILE A 91 -11.73 6.43 -4.33
C ILE A 91 -10.56 7.09 -5.04
N ARG A 92 -9.49 7.35 -4.30
CA ARG A 92 -8.18 7.74 -4.83
C ARG A 92 -7.21 6.58 -4.64
N TYR A 93 -6.24 6.48 -5.52
CA TYR A 93 -5.18 5.46 -5.47
C TYR A 93 -3.83 6.13 -5.65
N VAL A 94 -2.85 5.65 -4.93
CA VAL A 94 -1.45 6.02 -5.13
C VAL A 94 -0.55 4.82 -4.89
N CYS A 95 0.45 4.63 -5.73
CA CYS A 95 1.49 3.63 -5.54
C CYS A 95 2.80 4.31 -5.16
N LEU A 96 3.43 3.89 -4.07
CA LEU A 96 4.76 4.34 -3.69
C LEU A 96 5.81 3.48 -4.40
N ILE A 97 6.73 4.13 -5.11
CA ILE A 97 7.73 3.46 -5.93
C ILE A 97 9.10 4.06 -5.63
N MET A 98 10.01 3.24 -5.14
CA MET A 98 11.42 3.61 -4.99
C MET A 98 12.14 3.38 -6.31
N THR A 99 12.95 4.36 -6.74
CA THR A 99 13.81 4.18 -7.90
C THR A 99 14.98 3.26 -7.58
N GLU A 100 15.56 2.64 -8.60
CA GLU A 100 16.78 1.84 -8.44
C GLU A 100 17.89 2.65 -7.76
N ARG A 101 18.11 3.89 -8.20
CA ARG A 101 19.09 4.80 -7.60
C ARG A 101 18.84 5.03 -6.12
N TYR A 102 17.61 5.23 -5.71
CA TYR A 102 17.24 5.40 -4.31
C TYR A 102 17.55 4.13 -3.50
N ILE A 103 17.13 2.96 -3.99
CA ILE A 103 17.37 1.69 -3.33
C ILE A 103 18.87 1.41 -3.20
N GLU A 104 19.66 1.64 -4.25
CA GLU A 104 21.11 1.44 -4.22
C GLU A 104 21.80 2.27 -3.16
N SER A 105 21.40 3.55 -3.02
CA SER A 105 22.05 4.49 -2.09
C SER A 105 21.56 4.34 -0.65
N HIS A 106 20.32 3.88 -0.41
CA HIS A 106 19.68 3.87 0.92
C HIS A 106 19.30 2.47 1.43
N PHE A 107 19.80 1.40 0.81
CA PHE A 107 19.41 0.03 1.16
C PHE A 107 19.59 -0.29 2.65
N GLY A 108 20.68 0.16 3.25
CA GLY A 108 20.93 -0.02 4.69
C GLY A 108 19.87 0.67 5.56
N GLU A 109 19.51 1.90 5.20
CA GLU A 109 18.48 2.68 5.90
C GLU A 109 17.09 2.05 5.72
N ILE A 110 16.75 1.61 4.50
CA ILE A 110 15.50 0.92 4.22
C ILE A 110 15.33 -0.30 5.13
N LYS A 111 16.39 -1.10 5.31
CA LYS A 111 16.37 -2.25 6.23
C LYS A 111 16.27 -1.84 7.68
N THR A 112 17.00 -0.81 8.10
CA THR A 112 16.96 -0.33 9.50
C THR A 112 15.58 0.17 9.88
N HIS A 113 14.89 0.88 8.98
CA HIS A 113 13.56 1.43 9.20
C HIS A 113 12.41 0.46 8.93
N ALA A 114 12.71 -0.80 8.58
CA ALA A 114 11.69 -1.82 8.30
C ALA A 114 10.80 -2.11 9.51
N ASP A 115 11.34 -1.98 10.73
CA ASP A 115 10.65 -2.27 11.99
C ASP A 115 10.13 -1.02 12.72
N ASP A 116 10.31 0.19 12.16
CA ASP A 116 9.93 1.44 12.86
C ASP A 116 8.43 1.55 13.14
N VAL A 117 7.60 0.97 12.30
CA VAL A 117 6.14 1.07 12.39
C VAL A 117 5.50 -0.28 12.68
N GLU A 118 6.01 -1.35 12.10
CA GLU A 118 5.48 -2.71 12.25
C GLU A 118 6.61 -3.68 12.56
N HIS A 119 6.49 -4.41 13.65
CA HIS A 119 7.48 -5.44 13.99
C HIS A 119 7.41 -6.60 12.99
N ARG A 120 8.48 -6.80 12.22
CA ARG A 120 8.61 -7.88 11.25
C ARG A 120 9.23 -9.10 11.90
N LEU A 121 8.58 -10.25 11.77
CA LEU A 121 9.09 -11.51 12.34
C LEU A 121 10.31 -12.03 11.57
N ASP A 122 10.38 -11.78 10.27
CA ASP A 122 11.49 -12.18 9.41
C ASP A 122 11.61 -11.23 8.20
N ASP A 123 12.74 -10.58 8.06
CA ASP A 123 13.10 -9.70 6.93
C ASP A 123 14.32 -10.24 6.14
N SER A 124 14.69 -11.52 6.39
CA SER A 124 15.86 -12.16 5.73
C SER A 124 15.72 -12.24 4.21
N GLY A 125 14.47 -12.29 3.71
CA GLY A 125 14.16 -12.28 2.29
C GLY A 125 14.28 -10.94 1.58
N CYS A 126 14.49 -9.84 2.32
CA CYS A 126 14.64 -8.50 1.73
C CYS A 126 16.03 -8.34 1.14
N THR A 127 16.14 -8.43 -0.18
CA THR A 127 17.37 -8.18 -0.94
C THR A 127 17.26 -6.90 -1.77
N LYS A 128 18.40 -6.29 -2.07
CA LYS A 128 18.44 -5.09 -2.91
C LYS A 128 17.86 -5.36 -4.30
N GLU A 129 18.26 -6.47 -4.91
CA GLU A 129 17.80 -6.89 -6.24
C GLU A 129 16.30 -7.17 -6.25
N GLY A 130 15.77 -7.79 -5.20
CA GLY A 130 14.34 -8.04 -5.03
C GLY A 130 13.55 -6.73 -4.93
N LEU A 131 14.02 -5.77 -4.13
CA LEU A 131 13.37 -4.45 -4.02
C LEU A 131 13.38 -3.70 -5.35
N ILE A 132 14.49 -3.72 -6.10
CA ILE A 132 14.58 -3.09 -7.42
C ILE A 132 13.59 -3.76 -8.39
N ALA A 133 13.58 -5.09 -8.43
CA ALA A 133 12.67 -5.83 -9.31
C ALA A 133 11.19 -5.54 -9.01
N ASP A 134 10.79 -5.56 -7.73
CA ASP A 134 9.41 -5.31 -7.31
C ASP A 134 8.98 -3.87 -7.64
N ASN A 135 9.82 -2.88 -7.37
CA ASN A 135 9.49 -1.48 -7.65
C ASN A 135 9.44 -1.20 -9.16
N THR A 136 10.34 -1.80 -9.94
CA THR A 136 10.33 -1.71 -11.40
C THR A 136 9.07 -2.32 -12.00
N ALA A 137 8.68 -3.50 -11.51
CA ALA A 137 7.44 -4.16 -11.92
C ALA A 137 6.21 -3.31 -11.57
N ASN A 138 6.15 -2.76 -10.35
CA ASN A 138 5.06 -1.89 -9.91
C ASN A 138 4.95 -0.62 -10.76
N LEU A 139 6.08 0.00 -11.13
CA LEU A 139 6.08 1.16 -12.01
C LEU A 139 5.52 0.83 -13.40
N ALA A 140 5.93 -0.32 -13.96
CA ALA A 140 5.42 -0.79 -15.24
C ALA A 140 3.89 -1.04 -15.18
N GLN A 141 3.41 -1.67 -14.12
CA GLN A 141 1.98 -1.91 -13.90
C GLN A 141 1.19 -0.61 -13.71
N CYS A 142 1.70 0.35 -12.93
CA CYS A 142 1.06 1.66 -12.77
C CYS A 142 0.89 2.35 -14.12
N ARG A 143 1.91 2.34 -14.97
CA ARG A 143 1.86 2.92 -16.31
C ARG A 143 0.85 2.20 -17.22
N ALA A 144 0.85 0.87 -17.20
CA ALA A 144 -0.05 0.05 -18.01
C ALA A 144 -1.54 0.27 -17.65
N HIS A 145 -1.84 0.47 -16.36
CA HIS A 145 -3.20 0.61 -15.85
C HIS A 145 -3.63 2.08 -15.58
N GLY A 146 -2.77 3.06 -15.87
CA GLY A 146 -3.08 4.46 -15.61
C GLY A 146 -3.34 4.74 -14.12
N CYS A 147 -2.52 4.14 -13.25
CA CYS A 147 -2.55 4.38 -11.82
C CYS A 147 -1.63 5.54 -11.44
N ASP A 148 -2.06 6.36 -10.48
CA ASP A 148 -1.21 7.39 -9.92
C ASP A 148 -0.09 6.76 -9.08
N TYR A 149 1.11 7.37 -9.14
CA TYR A 149 2.25 6.90 -8.34
C TYR A 149 3.15 8.06 -7.91
N ILE A 150 3.89 7.84 -6.84
CA ILE A 150 4.94 8.76 -6.34
C ILE A 150 6.28 8.05 -6.48
N LEU A 151 7.21 8.69 -7.21
CA LEU A 151 8.59 8.23 -7.31
C LEU A 151 9.39 8.76 -6.12
N ILE A 152 10.06 7.85 -5.41
CA ILE A 152 10.98 8.14 -4.33
C ILE A 152 12.38 8.00 -4.92
N ASP A 153 13.04 9.14 -5.23
CA ASP A 153 14.29 9.17 -5.99
C ASP A 153 15.44 9.92 -5.29
N GLY A 154 15.15 10.72 -4.30
CA GLY A 154 16.12 11.48 -3.51
C GLY A 154 15.85 11.29 -2.02
N ASP A 155 15.56 12.38 -1.34
CA ASP A 155 15.10 12.29 0.05
C ASP A 155 13.72 11.63 0.13
N TYR A 156 13.47 10.89 1.22
CA TYR A 156 12.16 10.32 1.46
C TYR A 156 11.18 11.43 1.91
N ALA A 157 10.63 12.15 0.94
CA ALA A 157 9.69 13.26 1.14
C ALA A 157 8.30 12.92 0.60
N VAL A 158 7.75 11.76 1.01
CA VAL A 158 6.41 11.34 0.58
C VAL A 158 5.37 12.07 1.41
N ASP A 159 4.51 12.86 0.76
CA ASP A 159 3.36 13.52 1.36
C ASP A 159 2.18 13.56 0.37
N ILE A 160 0.96 13.51 0.91
CA ILE A 160 -0.29 13.55 0.14
C ILE A 160 -1.28 14.45 0.88
N THR A 161 -1.96 15.30 0.12
CA THR A 161 -3.12 16.04 0.64
C THR A 161 -4.40 15.24 0.35
N LEU A 162 -5.20 15.01 1.39
CA LEU A 162 -6.50 14.33 1.30
C LEU A 162 -7.61 15.29 0.87
#